data_129379f8a3782375c20aa369cab15024
#
_entry.id   129379f8a3782375c20aa369cab15024
#
_cell.length_a   1.000
_cell.length_b   1.000
_cell.length_c   1.000
_cell.angle_alpha   90.00
_cell.angle_beta   90.00
_cell.angle_gamma   90.00
#
_symmetry.space_group_name_H-M   'P 1'
#
loop_
_entity.id
_entity.type
_entity.pdbx_description
1 polymer ?
#
loop_
_entity_poly.entity_id
_entity_poly.type
_entity_poly.pdbx_seq_one_letter_code
_entity_poly.pdbx_strand_id
1 'polypeptide(L)'
;MKETVFLDELWEVIEDRAAHPSSGSYVSGILTHPKGIDRALEKVGEECVEFILAMKNESETRKIEEAADLLFHLLVALRAGNIELSEVVQELSRRRR
;
A
#
# COMPACT_ATOMS: atom_id res chain seq x y z
N MET A 1 12.34 12.15 -9.71
CA MET A 1 11.17 12.88 -9.20
C MET A 1 11.24 12.91 -7.68
N LYS A 2 11.24 14.12 -7.11
CA LYS A 2 11.46 14.26 -5.66
C LYS A 2 10.34 13.69 -4.81
N GLU A 3 9.12 13.79 -5.30
CA GLU A 3 7.96 13.32 -4.54
C GLU A 3 7.97 11.82 -4.30
N THR A 4 8.62 11.06 -5.16
CA THR A 4 8.65 9.61 -4.99
C THR A 4 9.55 9.16 -3.84
N VAL A 5 10.41 10.05 -3.33
CA VAL A 5 11.21 9.76 -2.14
C VAL A 5 10.29 9.48 -0.95
N PHE A 6 9.10 10.09 -0.93
CA PHE A 6 8.14 9.85 0.15
C PHE A 6 7.70 8.38 0.23
N LEU A 7 7.72 7.66 -0.89
CA LEU A 7 7.36 6.23 -0.86
C LEU A 7 8.33 5.45 0.02
N ASP A 8 9.62 5.80 0.00
CA ASP A 8 10.59 5.16 0.87
C ASP A 8 10.33 5.52 2.33
N GLU A 9 9.97 6.77 2.59
CA GLU A 9 9.65 7.20 3.95
C GLU A 9 8.39 6.48 4.46
N LEU A 10 7.37 6.37 3.61
CA LEU A 10 6.15 5.65 3.97
C LEU A 10 6.46 4.18 4.23
N TRP A 11 7.32 3.57 3.40
CA TRP A 11 7.72 2.19 3.61
C TRP A 11 8.38 2.01 4.97
N GLU A 12 9.25 2.93 5.37
CA GLU A 12 9.89 2.88 6.68
C GLU A 12 8.88 2.96 7.82
N VAL A 13 7.84 3.79 7.67
CA VAL A 13 6.77 3.87 8.67
C VAL A 13 6.03 2.54 8.76
N ILE A 14 5.71 1.92 7.62
CA ILE A 14 5.01 0.63 7.59
C ILE A 14 5.88 -0.44 8.25
N GLU A 15 7.20 -0.45 7.94
CA GLU A 15 8.14 -1.37 8.57
C GLU A 15 8.16 -1.19 10.10
N ASP A 16 8.18 0.06 10.54
CA ASP A 16 8.18 0.35 11.98
C ASP A 16 6.90 -0.13 12.65
N ARG A 17 5.73 0.10 12.04
CA ARG A 17 4.46 -0.35 12.58
C ARG A 17 4.35 -1.88 12.62
N ALA A 18 5.05 -2.56 11.72
CA ALA A 18 5.10 -4.02 11.72
C ALA A 18 6.00 -4.53 12.85
N ALA A 19 7.16 -3.89 13.03
CA ALA A 19 8.12 -4.28 14.07
C ALA A 19 7.67 -3.86 15.48
N HIS A 20 6.97 -2.74 15.58
CA HIS A 20 6.54 -2.17 16.86
C HIS A 20 5.04 -1.82 16.79
N PRO A 21 4.16 -2.84 16.79
CA PRO A 21 2.72 -2.58 16.68
C PRO A 21 2.19 -1.69 17.80
N SER A 22 1.27 -0.80 17.45
CA SER A 22 0.62 0.05 18.42
C SER A 22 -0.91 0.05 18.20
N SER A 23 -1.67 0.16 19.28
CA SER A 23 -3.12 0.04 19.22
C SER A 23 -3.80 1.17 18.45
N GLY A 24 -3.13 2.32 18.32
CA GLY A 24 -3.69 3.45 17.59
C GLY A 24 -3.35 3.50 16.11
N SER A 25 -2.56 2.53 15.62
CA SER A 25 -2.08 2.55 14.24
C SER A 25 -2.97 1.72 13.34
N TYR A 26 -3.44 2.33 12.24
CA TYR A 26 -4.21 1.64 11.21
C TYR A 26 -3.38 0.50 10.59
N VAL A 27 -2.11 0.77 10.29
CA VAL A 27 -1.21 -0.23 9.71
C VAL A 27 -1.04 -1.41 10.67
N SER A 28 -0.78 -1.13 11.95
CA SER A 28 -0.63 -2.20 12.94
C SER A 28 -1.91 -3.04 13.03
N GLY A 29 -3.07 -2.39 12.96
CA GLY A 29 -4.35 -3.08 13.00
C GLY A 29 -4.53 -4.08 11.87
N ILE A 30 -4.05 -3.73 10.67
CA ILE A 30 -4.10 -4.66 9.54
C ILE A 30 -3.07 -5.77 9.72
N LEU A 31 -1.84 -5.41 10.06
CA LEU A 31 -0.74 -6.39 10.13
C LEU A 31 -0.87 -7.38 11.28
N THR A 32 -1.60 -7.01 12.33
CA THR A 32 -1.81 -7.91 13.46
C THR A 32 -3.23 -8.49 13.51
N HIS A 33 -4.00 -8.30 12.44
CA HIS A 33 -5.37 -8.80 12.37
C HIS A 33 -5.39 -10.33 12.46
N PRO A 34 -6.41 -10.92 13.14
CA PRO A 34 -6.52 -12.39 13.23
C PRO A 34 -6.54 -13.11 11.88
N LYS A 35 -7.01 -12.46 10.83
CA LYS A 35 -7.00 -13.04 9.47
C LYS A 35 -5.60 -13.07 8.85
N GLY A 36 -4.61 -12.46 9.49
CA GLY A 36 -3.26 -12.41 8.95
C GLY A 36 -3.21 -11.66 7.63
N ILE A 37 -2.41 -12.19 6.70
CA ILE A 37 -2.22 -11.55 5.40
C ILE A 37 -3.54 -11.38 4.63
N ASP A 38 -4.52 -12.24 4.88
CA ASP A 38 -5.80 -12.14 4.17
C ASP A 38 -6.47 -10.78 4.38
N ARG A 39 -6.31 -10.18 5.57
CA ARG A 39 -6.89 -8.87 5.83
C ARG A 39 -6.24 -7.80 4.94
N ALA A 40 -4.91 -7.84 4.80
CA ALA A 40 -4.21 -6.89 3.94
C ALA A 40 -4.64 -7.08 2.48
N LEU A 41 -4.79 -8.33 2.04
CA LEU A 41 -5.19 -8.63 0.66
C LEU A 41 -6.65 -8.23 0.39
N GLU A 42 -7.53 -8.39 1.37
CA GLU A 42 -8.91 -7.91 1.26
C GLU A 42 -8.94 -6.41 0.99
N LYS A 43 -8.10 -5.65 1.71
CA LYS A 43 -8.04 -4.20 1.52
C LYS A 43 -7.56 -3.85 0.12
N VAL A 44 -6.56 -4.56 -0.40
CA VAL A 44 -6.09 -4.32 -1.77
C VAL A 44 -7.24 -4.54 -2.76
N GLY A 45 -7.99 -5.62 -2.59
CA GLY A 45 -9.12 -5.91 -3.47
C GLY A 45 -10.18 -4.83 -3.44
N GLU A 46 -10.55 -4.38 -2.23
CA GLU A 46 -11.53 -3.32 -2.05
C GLU A 46 -11.06 -2.02 -2.72
N GLU A 47 -9.82 -1.63 -2.48
CA GLU A 47 -9.28 -0.39 -3.02
C GLU A 47 -9.09 -0.45 -4.54
N CYS A 48 -8.81 -1.62 -5.08
CA CYS A 48 -8.77 -1.82 -6.53
C CYS A 48 -10.10 -1.49 -7.18
N VAL A 49 -11.20 -2.00 -6.62
CA VAL A 49 -12.54 -1.74 -7.16
C VAL A 49 -12.86 -0.24 -7.07
N GLU A 50 -12.57 0.37 -5.92
CA GLU A 50 -12.86 1.79 -5.74
C GLU A 50 -12.05 2.66 -6.70
N PHE A 51 -10.78 2.30 -6.94
CA PHE A 51 -9.94 3.00 -7.90
C PHE A 51 -10.51 2.91 -9.31
N ILE A 52 -10.91 1.70 -9.72
CA ILE A 52 -11.48 1.49 -11.05
C ILE A 52 -12.74 2.34 -11.24
N LEU A 53 -13.63 2.30 -10.24
CA LEU A 53 -14.88 3.08 -10.32
C LEU A 53 -14.61 4.58 -10.35
N ALA A 54 -13.64 5.05 -9.55
CA ALA A 54 -13.29 6.46 -9.53
C ALA A 54 -12.74 6.92 -10.88
N MET A 55 -11.86 6.11 -11.48
CA MET A 55 -11.25 6.45 -12.77
C MET A 55 -12.29 6.58 -13.87
N LYS A 56 -13.39 5.85 -13.76
CA LYS A 56 -14.44 5.85 -14.76
C LYS A 56 -15.46 6.97 -14.55
N ASN A 57 -15.75 7.32 -13.31
CA ASN A 57 -16.95 8.09 -13.01
C ASN A 57 -16.77 9.32 -12.12
N GLU A 58 -15.59 9.49 -11.50
CA GLU A 58 -15.41 10.51 -10.48
C GLU A 58 -14.59 11.71 -10.95
N SER A 59 -14.47 12.70 -10.05
CA SER A 59 -13.66 13.88 -10.31
C SER A 59 -12.17 13.56 -10.24
N GLU A 60 -11.34 14.49 -10.74
CA GLU A 60 -9.87 14.35 -10.65
C GLU A 60 -9.42 14.12 -9.20
N THR A 61 -9.99 14.87 -8.25
CA THR A 61 -9.64 14.74 -6.84
C THR A 61 -9.91 13.33 -6.35
N ARG A 62 -11.07 12.76 -6.67
CA ARG A 62 -11.42 11.41 -6.24
C ARG A 62 -10.50 10.35 -6.87
N LYS A 63 -10.14 10.54 -8.14
CA LYS A 63 -9.21 9.62 -8.81
C LYS A 63 -7.88 9.59 -8.09
N ILE A 64 -7.36 10.76 -7.72
CA ILE A 64 -6.09 10.86 -7.01
C ILE A 64 -6.18 10.21 -5.62
N GLU A 65 -7.26 10.47 -4.89
CA GLU A 65 -7.45 9.90 -3.58
C GLU A 65 -7.51 8.37 -3.62
N GLU A 66 -8.26 7.83 -4.58
CA GLU A 66 -8.39 6.37 -4.67
C GLU A 66 -7.11 5.71 -5.16
N ALA A 67 -6.35 6.39 -6.03
CA ALA A 67 -5.03 5.89 -6.43
C ALA A 67 -4.09 5.84 -5.23
N ALA A 68 -4.12 6.88 -4.38
CA ALA A 68 -3.29 6.93 -3.18
C ALA A 68 -3.68 5.81 -2.20
N ASP A 69 -4.98 5.58 -2.01
CA ASP A 69 -5.47 4.51 -1.14
C ASP A 69 -5.02 3.14 -1.62
N LEU A 70 -5.11 2.90 -2.93
CA LEU A 70 -4.68 1.64 -3.50
C LEU A 70 -3.18 1.43 -3.31
N LEU A 71 -2.39 2.46 -3.62
CA LEU A 71 -0.93 2.36 -3.50
C LEU A 71 -0.53 2.11 -2.04
N PHE A 72 -1.16 2.81 -1.10
CA PHE A 72 -0.88 2.61 0.32
C PHE A 72 -1.15 1.17 0.74
N HIS A 73 -2.31 0.62 0.37
CA HIS A 73 -2.65 -0.74 0.76
C HIS A 73 -1.80 -1.79 0.06
N LEU A 74 -1.31 -1.50 -1.16
CA LEU A 74 -0.35 -2.37 -1.82
C LEU A 74 0.93 -2.46 -0.99
N LEU A 75 1.42 -1.35 -0.47
CA LEU A 75 2.62 -1.34 0.36
C LEU A 75 2.41 -2.15 1.64
N VAL A 76 1.26 -1.99 2.29
CA VAL A 76 0.96 -2.76 3.49
C VAL A 76 0.91 -4.26 3.18
N ALA A 77 0.30 -4.63 2.05
CA ALA A 77 0.23 -6.04 1.64
C ALA A 77 1.60 -6.61 1.34
N LEU A 78 2.50 -5.83 0.72
CA LEU A 78 3.87 -6.28 0.49
C LEU A 78 4.55 -6.61 1.82
N ARG A 79 4.41 -5.72 2.81
CA ARG A 79 5.00 -5.99 4.12
C ARG A 79 4.41 -7.22 4.77
N ALA A 80 3.08 -7.40 4.65
CA ALA A 80 2.40 -8.58 5.19
C ALA A 80 2.94 -9.86 4.55
N GLY A 81 3.31 -9.80 3.26
CA GLY A 81 3.86 -10.94 2.54
C GLY A 81 5.39 -11.06 2.63
N ASN A 82 6.02 -10.20 3.42
CA ASN A 82 7.49 -10.17 3.59
C ASN A 82 8.24 -9.91 2.30
N ILE A 83 7.70 -9.05 1.45
CA ILE A 83 8.35 -8.61 0.22
C ILE A 83 8.83 -7.17 0.44
N GLU A 84 10.08 -6.90 0.11
CA GLU A 84 10.65 -5.56 0.23
C GLU A 84 10.22 -4.68 -0.93
N LEU A 85 9.88 -3.41 -0.63
CA LEU A 85 9.53 -2.46 -1.69
C LEU A 85 10.65 -2.37 -2.74
N SER A 86 11.90 -2.38 -2.28
CA SER A 86 13.06 -2.31 -3.19
C SER A 86 13.07 -3.44 -4.21
N GLU A 87 12.61 -4.63 -3.83
CA GLU A 87 12.56 -5.77 -4.75
C GLU A 87 11.56 -5.52 -5.89
N VAL A 88 10.43 -4.90 -5.55
CA VAL A 88 9.41 -4.58 -6.56
C VAL A 88 9.93 -3.49 -7.49
N VAL A 89 10.59 -2.47 -6.93
CA VAL A 89 11.17 -1.39 -7.73
C VAL A 89 12.24 -1.92 -8.67
N GLN A 90 13.10 -2.82 -8.17
CA GLN A 90 14.13 -3.44 -8.99
C GLN A 90 13.53 -4.24 -10.14
N GLU A 91 12.45 -4.95 -9.89
CA GLU A 91 11.78 -5.71 -10.95
C GLU A 91 11.23 -4.79 -12.02
N LEU A 92 10.63 -3.65 -11.63
CA LEU A 92 10.15 -2.65 -12.58
C LEU A 92 11.29 -2.09 -13.41
N SER A 93 12.42 -1.81 -12.76
CA SER A 93 13.62 -1.30 -13.44
C SER A 93 14.13 -2.31 -14.45
N ARG A 94 14.15 -3.59 -14.08
CA ARG A 94 14.60 -4.66 -14.96
C ARG A 94 13.73 -4.79 -16.22
N ARG A 95 12.46 -4.48 -16.07
CA ARG A 95 11.50 -4.56 -17.21
C ARG A 95 11.41 -3.28 -18.02
N ARG A 96 12.24 -2.31 -17.71
CA ARG A 96 12.19 -1.03 -18.42
C ARG A 96 12.36 -1.22 -19.93
N ARG A 97 11.51 -0.49 -20.68
CA ARG A 97 11.48 -0.57 -22.13
C ARG A 97 11.69 0.77 -22.78
#